data_dc14a364f9b3ded2976ff3d0e0f53542
#
_entry.id   dc14a364f9b3ded2976ff3d0e0f53542
#
_cell.length_a   1.000
_cell.length_b   1.000
_cell.length_c   1.000
_cell.angle_alpha   90.00
_cell.angle_beta   90.00
_cell.angle_gamma   90.00
#
_symmetry.space_group_name_H-M   'P 1'
#
loop_
_entity.id
_entity.type
_entity.pdbx_description
1 polymer ?
#
loop_
_entity_poly.entity_id
_entity_poly.type
_entity_poly.pdbx_seq_one_letter_code
_entity_poly.pdbx_strand_id
1 'polypeptide(L)'
;MDLDLMKWTVANDQVWLDRSNKDFVDYAKSLIKNSSGAIATNVALYGVLKAFGQQRFYWLWPLAYLTPFPLFLRIRSMAEHAGMQTSNTALTNTRTTRAGWIARSFVAPIHVNYHMEHHLMASVPYFKLPRMHRLLRDRGHVPAPPSYFEVIESLSSKPEQST
;
A
#
# COMPACT_ATOMS: atom_id res chain seq x y z
N MET A 1 -1.92 -3.95 13.77
CA MET A 1 -0.84 -4.26 12.80
C MET A 1 -0.87 -5.76 12.62
N ASP A 2 -1.26 -6.22 11.43
CA ASP A 2 -1.58 -7.61 11.15
C ASP A 2 -0.32 -8.47 11.29
N LEU A 3 -0.35 -9.44 12.22
CA LEU A 3 0.76 -10.37 12.46
C LEU A 3 1.10 -11.22 11.21
N ASP A 4 0.11 -11.44 10.33
CA ASP A 4 0.32 -12.20 9.10
C ASP A 4 0.93 -11.33 7.99
N LEU A 5 0.61 -10.04 7.94
CA LEU A 5 1.34 -9.08 7.10
C LEU A 5 2.78 -8.92 7.60
N MET A 6 2.97 -8.93 8.92
CA MET A 6 4.28 -8.89 9.55
C MET A 6 5.06 -10.20 9.30
N LYS A 7 4.41 -11.36 9.31
CA LYS A 7 5.01 -12.64 8.93
C LYS A 7 5.31 -12.71 7.43
N TRP A 8 4.48 -12.14 6.58
CA TRP A 8 4.73 -12.10 5.13
C TRP A 8 5.86 -11.13 4.79
N THR A 9 5.89 -9.93 5.38
CA THR A 9 7.02 -9.01 5.27
C THR A 9 8.28 -9.62 5.90
N VAL A 10 8.20 -10.24 7.07
CA VAL A 10 9.34 -10.91 7.73
C VAL A 10 9.79 -12.13 6.94
N ALA A 11 8.91 -12.90 6.31
CA ALA A 11 9.31 -14.03 5.46
C ALA A 11 9.97 -13.56 4.15
N ASN A 12 9.50 -12.46 3.55
CA ASN A 12 10.20 -11.80 2.44
C ASN A 12 11.45 -11.06 2.92
N ASP A 13 11.41 -10.44 4.11
CA ASP A 13 12.56 -9.79 4.72
C ASP A 13 13.58 -10.78 5.25
N GLN A 14 13.23 -12.04 5.51
CA GLN A 14 14.21 -13.08 5.81
C GLN A 14 15.17 -13.32 4.63
N VAL A 15 14.73 -13.11 3.40
CA VAL A 15 15.64 -13.07 2.24
C VAL A 15 16.57 -11.86 2.31
N TRP A 16 16.14 -10.74 2.94
CA TRP A 16 16.91 -9.51 3.09
C TRP A 16 17.71 -9.45 4.41
N LEU A 17 17.18 -10.08 5.46
CA LEU A 17 17.67 -9.96 6.84
C LEU A 17 18.16 -11.29 7.43
N ASP A 18 18.43 -12.30 6.61
CA ASP A 18 19.17 -13.47 7.08
C ASP A 18 20.57 -13.03 7.51
N ARG A 19 20.64 -12.51 8.75
CA ARG A 19 21.85 -12.03 9.41
C ARG A 19 22.66 -13.18 10.03
N SER A 20 22.17 -14.41 9.94
CA SER A 20 22.88 -15.57 10.47
C SER A 20 24.12 -15.86 9.62
N ASN A 21 25.28 -15.42 10.10
CA ASN A 21 26.63 -15.78 9.60
C ASN A 21 27.02 -15.37 8.17
N LYS A 22 26.41 -14.33 7.56
CA LYS A 22 26.92 -13.79 6.29
C LYS A 22 27.97 -12.73 6.56
N ASP A 23 29.13 -12.91 5.96
CA ASP A 23 30.14 -11.86 5.88
C ASP A 23 29.56 -10.61 5.20
N PHE A 24 30.04 -9.42 5.56
CA PHE A 24 29.60 -8.15 4.97
C PHE A 24 29.62 -8.17 3.44
N VAL A 25 30.59 -8.85 2.85
CA VAL A 25 30.72 -9.00 1.39
C VAL A 25 29.56 -9.81 0.80
N ASP A 26 29.13 -10.88 1.46
CA ASP A 26 28.01 -11.70 0.98
C ASP A 26 26.66 -10.99 1.16
N TYR A 27 26.52 -10.20 2.23
CA TYR A 27 25.38 -9.32 2.40
C TYR A 27 25.31 -8.27 1.28
N ALA A 28 26.43 -7.60 0.97
CA ALA A 28 26.49 -6.61 -0.11
C ALA A 28 26.18 -7.22 -1.48
N LYS A 29 26.73 -8.41 -1.79
CA LYS A 29 26.41 -9.14 -3.02
C LYS A 29 24.93 -9.49 -3.12
N SER A 30 24.33 -9.97 -2.04
CA SER A 30 22.92 -10.31 -1.96
C SER A 30 22.05 -9.06 -2.17
N LEU A 31 22.39 -7.94 -1.54
CA LEU A 31 21.71 -6.66 -1.70
C LEU A 31 21.75 -6.18 -3.16
N ILE A 32 22.92 -6.18 -3.78
CA ILE A 32 23.09 -5.78 -5.19
C ILE A 32 22.28 -6.70 -6.11
N LYS A 33 22.37 -8.01 -5.91
CA LYS A 33 21.61 -8.99 -6.70
C LYS A 33 20.09 -8.76 -6.61
N ASN A 34 19.60 -8.58 -5.39
CA ASN A 34 18.16 -8.37 -5.16
C ASN A 34 17.69 -6.99 -5.64
N SER A 35 18.57 -5.99 -5.65
CA SER A 35 18.27 -4.64 -6.16
C SER A 35 18.59 -4.45 -7.64
N SER A 36 19.09 -5.48 -8.31
CA SER A 36 19.59 -5.37 -9.71
C SER A 36 18.54 -4.83 -10.68
N GLY A 37 17.28 -5.26 -10.55
CA GLY A 37 16.17 -4.75 -11.36
C GLY A 37 15.92 -3.26 -11.14
N ALA A 38 15.88 -2.83 -9.87
CA ALA A 38 15.70 -1.42 -9.52
C ALA A 38 16.89 -0.58 -10.03
N ILE A 39 18.12 -1.07 -9.86
CA ILE A 39 19.34 -0.39 -10.36
C ILE A 39 19.26 -0.25 -11.88
N ALA A 40 18.97 -1.34 -12.59
CA ALA A 40 18.88 -1.33 -14.06
C ALA A 40 17.81 -0.34 -14.55
N THR A 41 16.63 -0.33 -13.92
CA THR A 41 15.56 0.61 -14.26
C THR A 41 15.98 2.07 -14.04
N ASN A 42 16.66 2.37 -12.93
CA ASN A 42 17.13 3.73 -12.64
C ASN A 42 18.25 4.17 -13.61
N VAL A 43 19.18 3.27 -13.94
CA VAL A 43 20.22 3.54 -14.95
C VAL A 43 19.60 3.79 -16.32
N ALA A 44 18.62 2.97 -16.72
CA ALA A 44 17.90 3.15 -17.99
C ALA A 44 17.14 4.48 -18.02
N LEU A 45 16.40 4.82 -16.95
CA LEU A 45 15.69 6.09 -16.84
C LEU A 45 16.65 7.28 -16.96
N TYR A 46 17.77 7.25 -16.24
CA TYR A 46 18.78 8.29 -16.33
C TYR A 46 19.37 8.39 -17.74
N GLY A 47 19.68 7.25 -18.36
CA GLY A 47 20.23 7.18 -19.72
C GLY A 47 19.27 7.76 -20.76
N VAL A 48 17.98 7.43 -20.68
CA VAL A 48 16.95 8.00 -21.56
C VAL A 48 16.86 9.52 -21.38
N LEU A 49 16.75 10.00 -20.15
CA LEU A 49 16.70 11.42 -19.87
C LEU A 49 17.96 12.17 -20.37
N LYS A 50 19.14 11.55 -20.22
CA LYS A 50 20.40 12.10 -20.72
C LYS A 50 20.42 12.16 -22.24
N ALA A 51 19.92 11.16 -22.94
CA ALA A 51 19.83 11.14 -24.40
C ALA A 51 18.97 12.29 -24.95
N PHE A 52 17.96 12.74 -24.19
CA PHE A 52 17.13 13.89 -24.51
C PHE A 52 17.65 15.22 -23.90
N GLY A 53 18.84 15.25 -23.27
CA GLY A 53 19.38 16.44 -22.62
C GLY A 53 18.63 16.86 -21.34
N GLN A 54 17.82 15.98 -20.77
CA GLN A 54 16.93 16.28 -19.65
C GLN A 54 17.33 15.56 -18.34
N GLN A 55 18.59 15.16 -18.18
CA GLN A 55 19.08 14.39 -17.02
C GLN A 55 18.81 15.05 -15.66
N ARG A 56 18.68 16.39 -15.63
CA ARG A 56 18.31 17.14 -14.42
C ARG A 56 16.98 16.71 -13.82
N PHE A 57 16.04 16.24 -14.64
CA PHE A 57 14.72 15.80 -14.17
C PHE A 57 14.76 14.41 -13.52
N TYR A 58 15.86 13.69 -13.59
CA TYR A 58 16.02 12.44 -12.88
C TYR A 58 15.77 12.59 -11.37
N TRP A 59 16.19 13.72 -10.78
CA TRP A 59 16.02 13.97 -9.35
C TRP A 59 14.58 14.09 -8.89
N LEU A 60 13.63 14.36 -9.79
CA LEU A 60 12.21 14.36 -9.46
C LEU A 60 11.72 12.95 -9.04
N TRP A 61 12.33 11.91 -9.59
CA TRP A 61 11.98 10.54 -9.27
C TRP A 61 12.32 10.16 -7.80
N PRO A 62 13.58 10.24 -7.34
CA PRO A 62 13.88 9.95 -5.95
C PRO A 62 13.21 10.94 -4.99
N LEU A 63 13.01 12.20 -5.36
CA LEU A 63 12.28 13.17 -4.55
C LEU A 63 10.82 12.71 -4.36
N ALA A 64 10.14 12.34 -5.43
CA ALA A 64 8.76 11.85 -5.37
C ALA A 64 8.66 10.56 -4.54
N TYR A 65 9.61 9.64 -4.69
CA TYR A 65 9.67 8.40 -3.95
C TYR A 65 9.90 8.59 -2.45
N LEU A 66 10.69 9.60 -2.06
CA LEU A 66 11.05 9.86 -0.66
C LEU A 66 10.07 10.79 0.06
N THR A 67 9.22 11.52 -0.66
CA THR A 67 8.34 12.54 -0.04
C THR A 67 6.85 12.27 -0.26
N PRO A 68 6.22 12.53 -1.43
CA PRO A 68 4.79 12.33 -1.57
C PRO A 68 4.35 10.86 -1.56
N PHE A 69 5.14 9.96 -2.12
CA PHE A 69 4.76 8.56 -2.22
C PHE A 69 4.56 7.88 -0.85
N PRO A 70 5.51 7.97 0.12
CA PRO A 70 5.31 7.41 1.45
C PRO A 70 4.14 8.06 2.21
N LEU A 71 3.90 9.36 2.00
CA LEU A 71 2.77 10.06 2.60
C LEU A 71 1.44 9.47 2.12
N PHE A 72 1.24 9.36 0.81
CA PHE A 72 0.01 8.81 0.26
C PHE A 72 -0.19 7.34 0.61
N LEU A 73 0.90 6.56 0.62
CA LEU A 73 0.88 5.17 1.03
C LEU A 73 0.47 5.04 2.52
N ARG A 74 0.95 5.94 3.38
CA ARG A 74 0.59 5.96 4.81
C ARG A 74 -0.88 6.32 5.02
N ILE A 75 -1.38 7.36 4.34
CA ILE A 75 -2.80 7.75 4.39
C ILE A 75 -3.68 6.57 3.94
N ARG A 76 -3.31 5.91 2.87
CA ARG A 76 -3.99 4.73 2.36
C ARG A 76 -4.00 3.61 3.40
N SER A 77 -2.85 3.22 3.92
CA SER A 77 -2.72 2.13 4.90
C SER A 77 -3.55 2.40 6.17
N MET A 78 -3.54 3.64 6.67
CA MET A 78 -4.39 4.02 7.80
C MET A 78 -5.87 3.89 7.46
N ALA A 79 -6.29 4.34 6.28
CA ALA A 79 -7.69 4.27 5.87
C ALA A 79 -8.19 2.82 5.67
N GLU A 80 -7.31 1.91 5.28
CA GLU A 80 -7.65 0.51 5.00
C GLU A 80 -7.68 -0.36 6.27
N HIS A 81 -6.82 -0.09 7.27
CA HIS A 81 -6.59 -1.00 8.40
C HIS A 81 -6.70 -0.35 9.79
N ALA A 82 -6.47 0.96 9.96
CA ALA A 82 -6.43 1.54 11.29
C ALA A 82 -7.81 1.55 11.96
N GLY A 83 -7.83 1.24 13.25
CA GLY A 83 -9.07 1.17 14.03
C GLY A 83 -9.98 -0.01 13.70
N MET A 84 -9.50 -0.97 12.89
CA MET A 84 -10.24 -2.21 12.61
C MET A 84 -9.92 -3.29 13.64
N GLN A 85 -10.83 -4.26 13.79
CA GLN A 85 -10.64 -5.37 14.72
C GLN A 85 -9.53 -6.30 14.24
N THR A 86 -8.75 -6.83 15.19
CA THR A 86 -7.77 -7.88 14.88
C THR A 86 -8.51 -9.21 14.72
N SER A 87 -8.84 -9.56 13.50
CA SER A 87 -9.56 -10.79 13.18
C SER A 87 -9.03 -11.40 11.88
N ASN A 88 -9.35 -12.68 11.65
CA ASN A 88 -8.97 -13.38 10.42
C ASN A 88 -9.98 -13.17 9.27
N THR A 89 -10.98 -12.31 9.46
CA THR A 89 -12.04 -12.08 8.48
C THR A 89 -11.86 -10.72 7.81
N ALA A 90 -11.76 -10.69 6.49
CA ALA A 90 -11.59 -9.46 5.70
C ALA A 90 -12.72 -8.44 5.95
N LEU A 91 -13.91 -8.89 6.29
CA LEU A 91 -15.06 -8.02 6.61
C LEU A 91 -14.86 -7.18 7.89
N THR A 92 -13.99 -7.62 8.79
CA THR A 92 -13.80 -6.98 10.11
C THR A 92 -12.40 -6.41 10.32
N ASN A 93 -11.38 -6.89 9.58
CA ASN A 93 -10.00 -6.43 9.71
C ASN A 93 -9.56 -5.45 8.62
N THR A 94 -10.38 -5.24 7.59
CA THR A 94 -10.10 -4.32 6.50
C THR A 94 -11.32 -3.45 6.20
N ARG A 95 -11.10 -2.36 5.49
CA ARG A 95 -12.13 -1.38 5.15
C ARG A 95 -12.08 -1.00 3.68
N THR A 96 -13.26 -0.83 3.10
CA THR A 96 -13.41 -0.12 1.82
C THR A 96 -13.68 1.35 2.11
N THR A 97 -13.07 2.25 1.35
CA THR A 97 -13.26 3.71 1.49
C THR A 97 -13.90 4.31 0.24
N ARG A 98 -14.66 5.38 0.41
CA ARG A 98 -15.18 6.18 -0.69
C ARG A 98 -14.10 7.15 -1.18
N ALA A 99 -13.60 6.92 -2.39
CA ALA A 99 -12.58 7.74 -3.01
C ALA A 99 -13.19 8.72 -4.01
N GLY A 100 -13.08 10.03 -3.75
CA GLY A 100 -13.33 11.09 -4.73
C GLY A 100 -12.22 11.14 -5.80
N TRP A 101 -12.32 12.05 -6.76
CA TRP A 101 -11.36 12.12 -7.87
C TRP A 101 -9.92 12.39 -7.41
N ILE A 102 -9.70 13.25 -6.40
CA ILE A 102 -8.38 13.51 -5.83
C ILE A 102 -7.81 12.24 -5.20
N ALA A 103 -8.60 11.58 -4.33
CA ALA A 103 -8.14 10.35 -3.68
C ALA A 103 -7.85 9.25 -4.70
N ARG A 104 -8.63 9.13 -5.77
CA ARG A 104 -8.37 8.15 -6.86
C ARG A 104 -7.10 8.46 -7.63
N SER A 105 -6.71 9.73 -7.74
CA SER A 105 -5.49 10.11 -8.46
C SER A 105 -4.22 9.85 -7.64
N PHE A 106 -4.25 10.08 -6.31
CA PHE A 106 -3.03 10.12 -5.50
C PHE A 106 -2.97 9.04 -4.42
N VAL A 107 -4.10 8.68 -3.81
CA VAL A 107 -4.14 7.75 -2.66
C VAL A 107 -4.60 6.35 -3.08
N ALA A 108 -5.62 6.27 -3.93
CA ALA A 108 -6.29 5.04 -4.29
C ALA A 108 -6.44 4.85 -5.82
N PRO A 109 -5.35 4.90 -6.60
CA PRO A 109 -5.41 4.60 -8.02
C PRO A 109 -5.91 3.18 -8.25
N ILE A 110 -6.44 2.89 -9.46
CA ILE A 110 -6.80 1.53 -9.89
C ILE A 110 -7.79 0.84 -8.93
N HIS A 111 -8.70 1.60 -8.32
CA HIS A 111 -9.73 1.08 -7.41
C HIS A 111 -9.21 0.35 -6.16
N VAL A 112 -7.99 0.62 -5.71
CA VAL A 112 -7.43 0.01 -4.48
C VAL A 112 -8.20 0.39 -3.22
N ASN A 113 -9.05 1.42 -3.26
CA ASN A 113 -9.96 1.78 -2.17
C ASN A 113 -11.03 0.71 -1.87
N TYR A 114 -11.26 -0.26 -2.77
CA TYR A 114 -12.09 -1.45 -2.53
C TYR A 114 -11.26 -2.57 -1.89
N HIS A 115 -10.57 -2.23 -0.81
CA HIS A 115 -9.56 -3.09 -0.20
C HIS A 115 -10.16 -4.32 0.49
N MET A 116 -11.30 -4.17 1.13
CA MET A 116 -12.03 -5.28 1.74
C MET A 116 -12.48 -6.31 0.70
N GLU A 117 -13.01 -5.88 -0.43
CA GLU A 117 -13.41 -6.76 -1.53
C GLU A 117 -12.22 -7.49 -2.13
N HIS A 118 -11.08 -6.80 -2.23
CA HIS A 118 -9.84 -7.42 -2.68
C HIS A 118 -9.39 -8.53 -1.72
N HIS A 119 -9.47 -8.31 -0.41
CA HIS A 119 -9.14 -9.34 0.58
C HIS A 119 -10.15 -10.49 0.62
N LEU A 120 -11.44 -10.22 0.37
CA LEU A 120 -12.47 -11.27 0.28
C LEU A 120 -12.23 -12.20 -0.90
N MET A 121 -11.83 -11.65 -2.04
CA MET A 121 -11.64 -12.41 -3.27
C MET A 121 -10.55 -11.77 -4.15
N ALA A 122 -9.31 -12.10 -3.86
CA ALA A 122 -8.12 -11.55 -4.54
C ALA A 122 -8.07 -11.86 -6.06
N SER A 123 -8.81 -12.88 -6.51
CA SER A 123 -8.92 -13.24 -7.94
C SER A 123 -9.81 -12.30 -8.76
N VAL A 124 -10.59 -11.42 -8.11
CA VAL A 124 -11.45 -10.46 -8.82
C VAL A 124 -10.57 -9.34 -9.39
N PRO A 125 -10.61 -9.09 -10.71
CA PRO A 125 -9.88 -8.00 -11.32
C PRO A 125 -10.30 -6.63 -10.75
N TYR A 126 -9.35 -5.72 -10.57
CA TYR A 126 -9.55 -4.41 -9.94
C TYR A 126 -10.72 -3.61 -10.54
N PHE A 127 -10.93 -3.68 -11.85
CA PHE A 127 -12.02 -2.97 -12.54
C PHE A 127 -13.41 -3.56 -12.25
N LYS A 128 -13.50 -4.76 -11.67
CA LYS A 128 -14.75 -5.40 -11.23
C LYS A 128 -15.05 -5.20 -9.74
N LEU A 129 -14.09 -4.75 -8.94
CA LEU A 129 -14.28 -4.51 -7.50
C LEU A 129 -15.44 -3.55 -7.18
N PRO A 130 -15.67 -2.45 -7.93
CA PRO A 130 -16.82 -1.58 -7.71
C PRO A 130 -18.17 -2.30 -7.88
N ARG A 131 -18.25 -3.25 -8.82
CA ARG A 131 -19.45 -4.06 -9.02
C ARG A 131 -19.63 -5.06 -7.88
N MET A 132 -18.57 -5.70 -7.45
CA MET A 132 -18.59 -6.61 -6.30
C MET A 132 -19.06 -5.89 -5.04
N HIS A 133 -18.54 -4.71 -4.74
CA HIS A 133 -18.97 -3.89 -3.61
C HIS A 133 -20.48 -3.60 -3.65
N ARG A 134 -21.01 -3.19 -4.79
CA ARG A 134 -22.46 -2.95 -4.95
C ARG A 134 -23.27 -4.19 -4.62
N LEU A 135 -22.90 -5.34 -5.17
CA LEU A 135 -23.59 -6.61 -4.91
C LEU A 135 -23.56 -7.01 -3.42
N LEU A 136 -22.44 -6.78 -2.73
CA LEU A 136 -22.33 -7.04 -1.29
C LEU A 136 -23.20 -6.08 -0.46
N ARG A 137 -23.24 -4.80 -0.85
CA ARG A 137 -24.11 -3.79 -0.23
C ARG A 137 -25.58 -4.10 -0.40
N ASP A 138 -26.01 -4.40 -1.63
CA ASP A 138 -27.41 -4.67 -1.97
C ASP A 138 -27.94 -5.90 -1.21
N ARG A 139 -27.03 -6.79 -0.80
CA ARG A 139 -27.33 -7.96 0.04
C ARG A 139 -27.16 -7.73 1.54
N GLY A 140 -26.81 -6.52 1.96
CA GLY A 140 -26.64 -6.17 3.36
C GLY A 140 -25.36 -6.73 4.04
N HIS A 141 -24.41 -7.23 3.25
CA HIS A 141 -23.17 -7.80 3.80
C HIS A 141 -22.13 -6.76 4.21
N VAL A 142 -22.17 -5.56 3.62
CA VAL A 142 -21.21 -4.50 3.89
C VAL A 142 -21.92 -3.15 4.06
N PRO A 143 -21.44 -2.30 4.99
CA PRO A 143 -22.00 -0.95 5.20
C PRO A 143 -21.62 0.00 4.06
N ALA A 144 -22.19 1.22 4.11
CA ALA A 144 -21.75 2.31 3.27
C ALA A 144 -20.28 2.67 3.59
N PRO A 145 -19.42 2.81 2.57
CA PRO A 145 -18.01 3.08 2.80
C PRO A 145 -17.82 4.54 3.28
N PRO A 146 -17.04 4.77 4.36
CA PRO A 146 -16.66 6.11 4.80
C PRO A 146 -15.70 6.75 3.77
N SER A 147 -15.63 8.07 3.76
CA SER A 147 -14.59 8.80 3.03
C SER A 147 -13.24 8.71 3.75
N TYR A 148 -12.14 9.04 3.06
CA TYR A 148 -10.82 9.16 3.68
C TYR A 148 -10.79 10.18 4.82
N PHE A 149 -11.51 11.29 4.67
CA PHE A 149 -11.61 12.32 5.71
C PHE A 149 -12.32 11.80 6.96
N GLU A 150 -13.48 11.16 6.81
CA GLU A 150 -14.23 10.57 7.92
C GLU A 150 -13.41 9.53 8.69
N VAL A 151 -12.60 8.73 7.98
CA VAL A 151 -11.71 7.76 8.65
C VAL A 151 -10.63 8.47 9.45
N ILE A 152 -9.94 9.47 8.86
CA ILE A 152 -8.88 10.22 9.57
C ILE A 152 -9.47 10.94 10.79
N GLU A 153 -10.62 11.56 10.65
CA GLU A 153 -11.32 12.23 11.74
C GLU A 153 -11.66 11.24 12.88
N SER A 154 -12.20 10.08 12.55
CA SER A 154 -12.50 9.03 13.54
C SER A 154 -11.27 8.50 14.28
N LEU A 155 -10.11 8.47 13.62
CA LEU A 155 -8.84 8.07 14.22
C LEU A 155 -8.19 9.17 15.07
N SER A 156 -8.52 10.44 14.79
CA SER A 156 -8.02 11.61 15.51
C SER A 156 -8.86 11.93 16.75
N SER A 157 -10.14 11.56 16.75
CA SER A 157 -11.00 11.69 17.92
C SER A 157 -10.53 10.66 18.95
N LYS A 158 -10.21 11.15 20.17
CA LYS A 158 -9.88 10.26 21.30
C LYS A 158 -11.03 9.26 21.50
N PRO A 159 -10.74 7.97 21.74
CA PRO A 159 -11.78 7.06 22.18
C PRO A 159 -12.41 7.62 23.44
N GLU A 160 -13.72 7.82 23.42
CA GLU A 160 -14.50 8.11 24.61
C GLU A 160 -14.26 6.94 25.54
N GLN A 161 -13.57 7.19 26.66
CA GLN A 161 -13.32 6.17 27.67
C GLN A 161 -14.71 5.77 28.22
N SER A 162 -15.17 4.61 27.80
CA SER A 162 -16.31 3.96 28.42
C SER A 162 -15.91 3.62 29.87
N THR A 163 -16.29 4.48 30.80
CA THR A 163 -16.32 4.21 32.22
C THR A 163 -17.28 3.08 32.56
#